data_57d1db695050db9e8cde4e20085ae25a
#
_entry.id   57d1db695050db9e8cde4e20085ae25a
#
_cell.length_a   1.000
_cell.length_b   1.000
_cell.length_c   1.000
_cell.angle_alpha   90.00
_cell.angle_beta   90.00
_cell.angle_gamma   90.00
#
_symmetry.space_group_name_H-M   'P 1'
#
loop_
_entity.id
_entity.type
_entity.pdbx_description
1 polymer ?
#
loop_
_entity_poly.entity_id
_entity_poly.type
_entity_poly.pdbx_seq_one_letter_code
_entity_poly.pdbx_strand_id
1 'polypeptide(L)'
;MEKSNKIYLGIILVCTVLVIGLCVYAIATHKEEKLTDAVKFKKEYESLNEVVNENNEKQYMEISIDEENPIVYKSGQEIVEIMKNEDAIIYFGFAACPWCRNAVPVLLETAKELNVDKIYY
;
A
#
# COMPACT_ATOMS: atom_id res chain seq x y z
N MET A 1 -3.07 31.08 49.63
CA MET A 1 -3.70 30.87 48.31
C MET A 1 -2.73 31.06 47.12
N GLU A 2 -1.84 32.00 47.14
CA GLU A 2 -0.94 32.30 46.03
C GLU A 2 0.13 31.23 45.76
N LYS A 3 0.68 30.59 46.78
CA LYS A 3 1.69 29.50 46.63
C LYS A 3 1.15 28.24 45.97
N SER A 4 -0.11 27.89 46.26
CA SER A 4 -0.79 26.72 45.69
C SER A 4 -1.00 26.88 44.18
N ASN A 5 -1.43 28.05 43.73
CA ASN A 5 -1.64 28.33 42.31
C ASN A 5 -0.36 28.27 41.48
N LYS A 6 0.81 28.68 42.03
CA LYS A 6 2.11 28.58 41.35
C LYS A 6 2.55 27.12 41.18
N ILE A 7 2.24 26.25 42.16
CA ILE A 7 2.57 24.83 42.07
C ILE A 7 1.67 24.15 41.02
N TYR A 8 0.38 24.41 40.97
CA TYR A 8 -0.53 23.90 39.96
C TYR A 8 -0.11 24.34 38.54
N LEU A 9 0.25 25.61 38.38
CA LEU A 9 0.70 26.16 37.11
C LEU A 9 2.01 25.45 36.64
N GLY A 10 2.92 25.22 37.56
CA GLY A 10 4.16 24.45 37.24
C GLY A 10 3.88 23.00 36.82
N ILE A 11 2.96 22.31 37.48
CA ILE A 11 2.57 20.94 37.12
C ILE A 11 1.91 20.91 35.74
N ILE A 12 1.01 21.81 35.44
CA ILE A 12 0.34 21.92 34.15
C ILE A 12 1.38 22.13 33.04
N LEU A 13 2.34 23.02 33.25
CA LEU A 13 3.38 23.32 32.28
C LEU A 13 4.28 22.11 32.00
N VAL A 14 4.65 21.36 33.03
CA VAL A 14 5.41 20.11 32.85
C VAL A 14 4.61 19.05 32.10
N CYS A 15 3.32 18.87 32.45
CA CYS A 15 2.47 17.92 31.76
C CYS A 15 2.27 18.28 30.28
N THR A 16 2.07 19.56 29.95
CA THR A 16 1.94 20.00 28.54
C THR A 16 3.20 19.76 27.73
N VAL A 17 4.37 20.02 28.31
CA VAL A 17 5.68 19.73 27.63
C VAL A 17 5.87 18.23 27.40
N LEU A 18 5.50 17.39 28.36
CA LEU A 18 5.56 15.93 28.22
C LEU A 18 4.60 15.42 27.12
N VAL A 19 3.37 15.93 27.07
CA VAL A 19 2.41 15.53 26.03
C VAL A 19 2.89 15.96 24.64
N ILE A 20 3.40 17.19 24.51
CA ILE A 20 3.94 17.68 23.25
C ILE A 20 5.15 16.82 22.84
N GLY A 21 6.06 16.50 23.77
CA GLY A 21 7.21 15.62 23.52
C GLY A 21 6.81 14.23 23.04
N LEU A 22 5.79 13.63 23.67
CA LEU A 22 5.24 12.33 23.26
C LEU A 22 4.58 12.40 21.87
N CYS A 23 3.84 13.46 21.57
CA CYS A 23 3.25 13.65 20.24
C CYS A 23 4.31 13.82 19.15
N VAL A 24 5.34 14.62 19.40
CA VAL A 24 6.46 14.80 18.45
C VAL A 24 7.23 13.49 18.27
N TYR A 25 7.47 12.76 19.36
CA TYR A 25 8.11 11.44 19.30
C TYR A 25 7.26 10.43 18.48
N ALA A 26 5.95 10.39 18.71
CA ALA A 26 5.03 9.53 17.97
C ALA A 26 5.01 9.87 16.46
N ILE A 27 5.01 11.16 16.10
CA ILE A 27 5.07 11.62 14.71
C ILE A 27 6.44 11.26 14.08
N ALA A 28 7.53 11.45 14.82
CA ALA A 28 8.89 11.15 14.33
C ALA A 28 9.16 9.64 14.18
N THR A 29 8.47 8.80 14.97
CA THR A 29 8.56 7.33 14.87
C THR A 29 7.58 6.73 13.86
N HIS A 30 6.53 7.46 13.47
CA HIS A 30 5.72 7.14 12.30
C HIS A 30 6.54 7.44 11.02
N LYS A 31 7.59 6.64 10.78
CA LYS A 31 8.10 6.48 9.42
C LYS A 31 6.94 5.91 8.62
N GLU A 32 6.43 6.67 7.66
CA GLU A 32 5.65 6.09 6.57
C GLU A 32 6.55 5.03 5.95
N GLU A 33 6.25 3.77 6.24
CA GLU A 33 6.88 2.64 5.59
C GLU A 33 6.52 2.78 4.12
N LYS A 34 7.48 3.25 3.32
CA LYS A 34 7.29 3.45 1.88
C LYS A 34 6.93 2.08 1.32
N LEU A 35 5.65 1.86 1.09
CA LEU A 35 5.13 0.63 0.52
C LEU A 35 5.89 0.32 -0.77
N THR A 36 6.46 -0.86 -0.84
CA THR A 36 7.01 -1.36 -2.11
C THR A 36 5.87 -1.50 -3.14
N ASP A 37 6.19 -1.45 -4.41
CA ASP A 37 5.21 -1.64 -5.49
C ASP A 37 4.49 -2.98 -5.36
N ALA A 38 5.20 -4.03 -4.98
CA ALA A 38 4.66 -5.35 -4.70
C ALA A 38 3.59 -5.34 -3.58
N VAL A 39 3.89 -4.71 -2.45
CA VAL A 39 2.95 -4.58 -1.33
C VAL A 39 1.78 -3.66 -1.68
N LYS A 40 2.02 -2.62 -2.47
CA LYS A 40 0.97 -1.74 -2.97
C LYS A 40 -0.01 -2.51 -3.86
N PHE A 41 0.49 -3.31 -4.80
CA PHE A 41 -0.32 -4.15 -5.68
C PHE A 41 -1.16 -5.17 -4.90
N LYS A 42 -0.54 -5.87 -3.93
CA LYS A 42 -1.23 -6.76 -3.01
C LYS A 42 -2.40 -6.05 -2.33
N LYS A 43 -2.15 -4.91 -1.70
CA LYS A 43 -3.18 -4.15 -0.99
C LYS A 43 -4.29 -3.66 -1.91
N GLU A 44 -3.96 -3.21 -3.13
CA GLU A 44 -4.93 -2.77 -4.13
C GLU A 44 -5.92 -3.89 -4.47
N TYR A 45 -5.42 -5.08 -4.76
CA TYR A 45 -6.26 -6.20 -5.14
C TYR A 45 -6.99 -6.83 -3.95
N GLU A 46 -6.32 -7.06 -2.83
CA GLU A 46 -6.91 -7.70 -1.65
C GLU A 46 -7.90 -6.80 -0.91
N SER A 47 -7.84 -5.47 -1.08
CA SER A 47 -8.80 -4.54 -0.50
C SER A 47 -10.25 -4.78 -0.94
N LEU A 48 -10.45 -5.49 -2.04
CA LEU A 48 -11.76 -5.86 -2.55
C LEU A 48 -12.19 -7.29 -2.15
N ASN A 49 -11.39 -8.02 -1.40
CA ASN A 49 -11.82 -9.28 -0.82
C ASN A 49 -12.99 -9.01 0.14
N GLU A 50 -13.99 -9.91 0.16
CA GLU A 50 -15.22 -9.78 0.95
C GLU A 50 -16.11 -8.56 0.60
N VAL A 51 -15.71 -7.73 -0.36
CA VAL A 51 -16.51 -6.59 -0.82
C VAL A 51 -17.54 -7.02 -1.85
N VAL A 52 -18.77 -6.51 -1.72
CA VAL A 52 -19.84 -6.69 -2.71
C VAL A 52 -19.78 -5.57 -3.74
N ASN A 53 -19.79 -5.94 -5.01
CA ASN A 53 -19.85 -4.98 -6.10
C ASN A 53 -21.27 -4.39 -6.21
N GLU A 54 -21.40 -3.08 -5.99
CA GLU A 54 -22.68 -2.37 -5.97
C GLU A 54 -23.45 -2.46 -7.31
N ASN A 55 -22.75 -2.68 -8.44
CA ASN A 55 -23.38 -2.71 -9.75
C ASN A 55 -24.08 -4.03 -10.06
N ASN A 56 -23.69 -5.14 -9.45
CA ASN A 56 -24.23 -6.46 -9.77
C ASN A 56 -24.56 -7.31 -8.54
N GLU A 57 -24.42 -6.73 -7.33
CA GLU A 57 -24.71 -7.37 -6.04
C GLU A 57 -23.92 -8.69 -5.80
N LYS A 58 -22.81 -8.89 -6.54
CA LYS A 58 -21.95 -10.07 -6.38
C LYS A 58 -20.68 -9.69 -5.63
N GLN A 59 -20.25 -10.57 -4.75
CA GLN A 59 -18.96 -10.44 -4.10
C GLN A 59 -17.83 -10.56 -5.11
N TYR A 60 -16.79 -9.73 -4.93
CA TYR A 60 -15.57 -9.89 -5.71
C TYR A 60 -14.92 -11.24 -5.36
N MET A 61 -14.32 -11.88 -6.37
CA MET A 61 -13.55 -13.10 -6.14
C MET A 61 -12.38 -12.79 -5.19
N GLU A 62 -12.24 -13.58 -4.15
CA GLU A 62 -11.13 -13.48 -3.23
C GLU A 62 -9.81 -13.84 -3.90
N ILE A 63 -8.77 -13.12 -3.56
CA ILE A 63 -7.43 -13.29 -4.11
C ILE A 63 -6.41 -13.12 -2.97
N SER A 64 -5.35 -13.91 -3.02
CA SER A 64 -4.20 -13.78 -2.11
C SER A 64 -2.94 -13.57 -2.94
N ILE A 65 -2.18 -12.55 -2.61
CA ILE A 65 -0.97 -12.13 -3.33
C ILE A 65 0.19 -12.10 -2.33
N ASP A 66 1.32 -12.68 -2.69
CA ASP A 66 2.55 -12.60 -1.89
C ASP A 66 3.05 -11.15 -1.83
N GLU A 67 3.64 -10.77 -0.70
CA GLU A 67 4.28 -9.44 -0.54
C GLU A 67 5.54 -9.31 -1.40
N GLU A 68 6.17 -10.43 -1.72
CA GLU A 68 7.27 -10.53 -2.66
C GLU A 68 6.73 -10.96 -4.02
N ASN A 69 6.49 -10.01 -4.90
CA ASN A 69 6.04 -10.25 -6.27
C ASN A 69 6.74 -9.29 -7.25
N PRO A 70 6.82 -9.63 -8.55
CA PRO A 70 7.61 -8.89 -9.52
C PRO A 70 6.94 -7.61 -10.05
N ILE A 71 5.85 -7.15 -9.46
CA ILE A 71 5.11 -5.98 -9.96
C ILE A 71 5.85 -4.67 -9.67
N VAL A 72 5.95 -3.85 -10.71
CA VAL A 72 6.55 -2.50 -10.67
C VAL A 72 5.57 -1.51 -11.30
N TYR A 73 5.11 -0.53 -10.52
CA TYR A 73 4.22 0.51 -11.02
C TYR A 73 4.92 1.48 -11.96
N LYS A 74 4.28 1.77 -13.08
CA LYS A 74 4.75 2.73 -14.06
C LYS A 74 3.61 3.59 -14.58
N SER A 75 3.92 4.85 -14.86
CA SER A 75 3.00 5.72 -15.59
C SER A 75 2.89 5.31 -17.05
N GLY A 76 1.80 5.68 -17.71
CA GLY A 76 1.63 5.38 -19.13
C GLY A 76 2.77 5.94 -20.01
N GLN A 77 3.36 7.08 -19.65
CA GLN A 77 4.51 7.64 -20.35
C GLN A 77 5.77 6.78 -20.18
N GLU A 78 6.04 6.31 -18.97
CA GLU A 78 7.16 5.39 -18.70
C GLU A 78 6.98 4.07 -19.45
N ILE A 79 5.76 3.53 -19.49
CA ILE A 79 5.46 2.30 -20.25
C ILE A 79 5.78 2.49 -21.74
N VAL A 80 5.39 3.61 -22.33
CA VAL A 80 5.71 3.90 -23.74
C VAL A 80 7.23 3.98 -23.98
N GLU A 81 7.99 4.56 -23.05
CA GLU A 81 9.45 4.61 -23.18
C GLU A 81 10.08 3.23 -22.98
N ILE A 82 9.58 2.41 -22.06
CA ILE A 82 10.01 1.04 -21.86
C ILE A 82 9.82 0.24 -23.15
N MET A 83 8.64 0.29 -23.76
CA MET A 83 8.30 -0.43 -24.99
C MET A 83 9.17 -0.04 -26.20
N LYS A 84 9.75 1.15 -26.20
CA LYS A 84 10.65 1.59 -27.28
C LYS A 84 12.08 1.09 -27.11
N ASN A 85 12.50 0.81 -25.88
CA ASN A 85 13.91 0.67 -25.53
C ASN A 85 14.29 -0.72 -25.04
N GLU A 86 13.32 -1.54 -24.58
CA GLU A 86 13.60 -2.87 -24.03
C GLU A 86 12.44 -3.86 -24.24
N ASP A 87 12.75 -5.13 -24.20
CA ASP A 87 11.74 -6.19 -24.12
C ASP A 87 11.20 -6.23 -22.69
N ALA A 88 9.88 -6.16 -22.54
CA ALA A 88 9.26 -6.08 -21.24
C ALA A 88 7.94 -6.86 -21.15
N ILE A 89 7.64 -7.36 -19.97
CA ILE A 89 6.32 -7.88 -19.65
C ILE A 89 5.50 -6.73 -19.03
N ILE A 90 4.39 -6.42 -19.64
CA ILE A 90 3.50 -5.35 -19.20
C ILE A 90 2.12 -5.95 -18.91
N TYR A 91 1.62 -5.69 -17.73
CA TYR A 91 0.28 -6.08 -17.31
C TYR A 91 -0.63 -4.87 -17.26
N PHE A 92 -1.71 -4.91 -18.02
CA PHE A 92 -2.78 -3.92 -17.98
C PHE A 92 -4.01 -4.52 -17.31
N GLY A 93 -4.40 -3.94 -16.18
CA GLY A 93 -5.53 -4.43 -15.42
C GLY A 93 -5.94 -3.48 -14.30
N PHE A 94 -6.92 -3.88 -13.51
CA PHE A 94 -7.34 -3.17 -12.31
C PHE A 94 -8.06 -4.11 -11.35
N ALA A 95 -8.02 -3.81 -10.06
CA ALA A 95 -8.45 -4.70 -8.99
C ALA A 95 -9.94 -5.09 -9.04
N ALA A 96 -10.83 -4.22 -9.55
CA ALA A 96 -12.26 -4.49 -9.62
C ALA A 96 -12.67 -5.33 -10.88
N CYS A 97 -11.74 -5.59 -11.79
CA CYS A 97 -12.01 -6.38 -12.99
C CYS A 97 -12.07 -7.89 -12.65
N PRO A 98 -13.21 -8.57 -12.89
CA PRO A 98 -13.32 -9.99 -12.57
C PRO A 98 -12.30 -10.87 -13.31
N TRP A 99 -12.04 -10.57 -14.57
CA TRP A 99 -11.05 -11.29 -15.38
C TRP A 99 -9.62 -11.07 -14.88
N CYS A 100 -9.32 -9.83 -14.45
CA CYS A 100 -8.02 -9.49 -13.86
C CYS A 100 -7.79 -10.28 -12.55
N ARG A 101 -8.83 -10.37 -11.71
CA ARG A 101 -8.75 -11.13 -10.46
C ARG A 101 -8.54 -12.63 -10.68
N ASN A 102 -9.04 -13.18 -11.78
CA ASN A 102 -8.76 -14.56 -12.18
C ASN A 102 -7.33 -14.72 -12.76
N ALA A 103 -6.86 -13.74 -13.52
CA ALA A 103 -5.57 -13.82 -14.23
C ALA A 103 -4.36 -13.57 -13.32
N VAL A 104 -4.48 -12.65 -12.34
CA VAL A 104 -3.36 -12.22 -11.50
C VAL A 104 -2.70 -13.37 -10.73
N PRO A 105 -3.42 -14.27 -10.03
CA PRO A 105 -2.77 -15.38 -9.35
C PRO A 105 -1.93 -16.24 -10.28
N VAL A 106 -2.48 -16.58 -11.46
CA VAL A 106 -1.79 -17.39 -12.48
C VAL A 106 -0.58 -16.65 -13.04
N LEU A 107 -0.71 -15.34 -13.30
CA LEU A 107 0.38 -14.50 -13.76
C LEU A 107 1.55 -14.50 -12.78
N LEU A 108 1.28 -14.29 -11.50
CA LEU A 108 2.31 -14.23 -10.46
C LEU A 108 2.95 -15.58 -10.17
N GLU A 109 2.16 -16.66 -10.17
CA GLU A 109 2.67 -18.03 -10.04
C GLU A 109 3.58 -18.39 -11.20
N THR A 110 3.16 -18.13 -12.44
CA THR A 110 3.97 -18.36 -13.64
C THR A 110 5.25 -17.51 -13.62
N ALA A 111 5.15 -16.25 -13.22
CA ALA A 111 6.30 -15.37 -13.07
C ALA A 111 7.33 -15.94 -12.08
N LYS A 112 6.86 -16.48 -10.96
CA LYS A 112 7.71 -17.13 -9.95
C LYS A 112 8.38 -18.39 -10.49
N GLU A 113 7.64 -19.25 -11.20
CA GLU A 113 8.17 -20.48 -11.82
C GLU A 113 9.24 -20.19 -12.87
N LEU A 114 9.05 -19.14 -13.67
CA LEU A 114 9.94 -18.73 -14.73
C LEU A 114 11.05 -17.78 -14.29
N ASN A 115 11.14 -17.45 -13.00
CA ASN A 115 12.07 -16.47 -12.43
C ASN A 115 11.99 -15.11 -13.14
N VAL A 116 10.79 -14.61 -13.37
CA VAL A 116 10.55 -13.28 -13.92
C VAL A 116 10.73 -12.24 -12.81
N ASP A 117 11.75 -11.41 -12.93
CA ASP A 117 12.11 -10.43 -11.91
C ASP A 117 11.23 -9.16 -11.94
N LYS A 118 10.57 -8.90 -13.09
CA LYS A 118 9.86 -7.65 -13.28
C LYS A 118 8.68 -7.78 -14.25
N ILE A 119 7.53 -7.27 -13.80
CA ILE A 119 6.31 -7.07 -14.60
C ILE A 119 5.87 -5.63 -14.36
N TYR A 120 5.81 -4.82 -15.40
CA TYR A 120 5.34 -3.43 -15.31
C TYR A 120 3.81 -3.36 -15.28
N TYR A 121 3.28 -2.51 -14.37
CA TYR A 121 1.84 -2.32 -14.13
C TYR A 121 1.44 -0.85 -14.09
#